data_8ffdf9f48861b76fc758a3dccb395706
#
_entry.id   8ffdf9f48861b76fc758a3dccb395706
#
_cell.length_a   1.000
_cell.length_b   1.000
_cell.length_c   1.000
_cell.angle_alpha   90.00
_cell.angle_beta   90.00
_cell.angle_gamma   90.00
#
_symmetry.space_group_name_H-M   'P 1'
#
loop_
_entity.id
_entity.type
_entity.pdbx_description
1 polymer ?
#
loop_
_entity_poly.entity_id
_entity_poly.type
_entity_poly.pdbx_seq_one_letter_code
_entity_poly.pdbx_strand_id
1 'polypeptide(L)'
;MVSCKLFARGPARFRAAPALNSITPAMTDKPDSHLYEERISSEAAYDGRFLKIRNDVVRLPNGNTSTREYVVHPGAVVVIPLLDDGRVLLERQYRYPIGRVMTEFPAGKLDPGEDPLACGKRELLEETGYTATQWARAGALHLAIAYSTEIIHIYFARGLRAGPRQLDQDEFLDVFSADPADLYAACAKGEVTDAKTLTCTLWLQNVLSGAWQLDWQEHAA
;
A
#
# COMPACT_ATOMS: atom_id res chain seq x y z
N MET A 1 -37.61 19.27 18.95
CA MET A 1 -37.61 17.79 19.00
C MET A 1 -37.58 17.27 17.59
N VAL A 2 -36.39 16.91 17.08
CA VAL A 2 -36.21 16.29 15.77
C VAL A 2 -35.72 14.86 16.02
N SER A 3 -36.56 13.91 15.64
CA SER A 3 -36.38 12.47 15.86
C SER A 3 -35.27 11.93 14.94
N CYS A 4 -34.18 11.47 15.54
CA CYS A 4 -33.10 10.77 14.87
C CYS A 4 -33.52 9.30 14.64
N LYS A 5 -33.86 8.93 13.40
CA LYS A 5 -34.09 7.52 13.05
C LYS A 5 -32.75 6.83 12.84
N LEU A 6 -32.33 6.02 13.80
CA LEU A 6 -31.27 5.03 13.64
C LEU A 6 -31.73 3.97 12.62
N PHE A 7 -31.04 3.93 11.48
CA PHE A 7 -31.10 2.77 10.59
C PHE A 7 -30.16 1.69 11.12
N ALA A 8 -30.73 0.69 11.80
CA ALA A 8 -30.03 -0.54 12.14
C ALA A 8 -29.81 -1.34 10.85
N ARG A 9 -28.59 -1.32 10.32
CA ARG A 9 -28.15 -2.30 9.32
C ARG A 9 -27.80 -3.59 10.06
N GLY A 10 -28.50 -4.67 9.75
CA GLY A 10 -28.23 -6.01 10.27
C GLY A 10 -26.83 -6.50 9.91
N PRO A 11 -26.30 -7.51 10.63
CA PRO A 11 -24.94 -7.99 10.42
C PRO A 11 -24.77 -8.52 8.98
N ALA A 12 -23.88 -7.92 8.22
CA ALA A 12 -23.45 -8.42 6.93
C ALA A 12 -22.82 -9.82 7.15
N ARG A 13 -23.44 -10.85 6.61
CA ARG A 13 -22.84 -12.20 6.58
C ARG A 13 -21.66 -12.17 5.63
N PHE A 14 -20.47 -12.03 6.17
CA PHE A 14 -19.24 -12.25 5.41
C PHE A 14 -19.21 -13.73 4.98
N ARG A 15 -19.28 -13.97 3.67
CA ARG A 15 -18.86 -15.24 3.12
C ARG A 15 -17.39 -15.43 3.48
N ALA A 16 -17.06 -16.55 4.11
CA ALA A 16 -15.69 -16.96 4.34
C ALA A 16 -14.92 -16.86 3.02
N ALA A 17 -13.77 -16.18 3.06
CA ALA A 17 -12.84 -16.18 1.94
C ALA A 17 -12.58 -17.64 1.54
N PRO A 18 -12.52 -17.97 0.24
CA PRO A 18 -12.22 -19.33 -0.20
C PRO A 18 -10.92 -19.74 0.50
N ALA A 19 -10.96 -20.91 1.14
CA ALA A 19 -9.78 -21.54 1.71
C ALA A 19 -8.70 -21.53 0.61
N LEU A 20 -7.57 -20.88 0.88
CA LEU A 20 -6.37 -21.02 0.08
C LEU A 20 -6.10 -22.52 0.05
N ASN A 21 -6.49 -23.20 -1.03
CA ASN A 21 -6.15 -24.57 -1.27
C ASN A 21 -4.63 -24.67 -1.23
N SER A 22 -4.13 -25.16 -0.11
CA SER A 22 -2.74 -25.48 0.11
C SER A 22 -2.35 -26.64 -0.80
N ILE A 23 -1.99 -26.35 -2.05
CA ILE A 23 -1.06 -27.22 -2.76
C ILE A 23 0.31 -26.82 -2.21
N THR A 24 0.65 -27.35 -1.05
CA THR A 24 2.01 -27.30 -0.54
C THR A 24 2.79 -28.36 -1.32
N PRO A 25 3.67 -28.00 -2.28
CA PRO A 25 4.58 -28.98 -2.87
C PRO A 25 5.45 -29.52 -1.75
N ALA A 26 5.79 -30.81 -1.82
CA ALA A 26 6.69 -31.45 -0.86
C ALA A 26 7.96 -30.57 -0.69
N MET A 27 8.26 -30.17 0.55
CA MET A 27 9.27 -29.15 0.89
C MET A 27 10.72 -29.59 0.59
N THR A 28 10.96 -30.82 0.15
CA THR A 28 12.29 -31.43 0.08
C THR A 28 13.13 -31.08 -1.14
N ASP A 29 12.54 -30.50 -2.21
CA ASP A 29 13.25 -30.25 -3.49
C ASP A 29 13.40 -28.76 -3.86
N LYS A 30 13.12 -27.83 -2.92
CA LYS A 30 13.29 -26.39 -3.18
C LYS A 30 14.68 -25.93 -2.72
N PRO A 31 15.37 -25.08 -3.51
CA PRO A 31 16.49 -24.32 -2.97
C PRO A 31 16.00 -23.58 -1.71
N ASP A 32 16.83 -23.51 -0.69
CA ASP A 32 16.51 -22.88 0.61
C ASP A 32 15.48 -23.61 1.49
N SER A 33 15.17 -24.90 1.23
CA SER A 33 14.24 -25.68 2.09
C SER A 33 14.60 -25.64 3.57
N HIS A 34 15.88 -25.45 3.91
CA HIS A 34 16.40 -25.30 5.27
C HIS A 34 16.01 -23.98 5.96
N LEU A 35 15.38 -23.04 5.25
CA LEU A 35 14.90 -21.75 5.77
C LEU A 35 13.37 -21.70 5.92
N TYR A 36 12.64 -22.67 5.37
CA TYR A 36 11.18 -22.64 5.39
C TYR A 36 10.63 -23.07 6.75
N GLU A 37 9.56 -22.37 7.14
CA GLU A 37 8.74 -22.71 8.30
C GLU A 37 7.39 -23.27 7.81
N GLU A 38 6.94 -24.34 8.43
CA GLU A 38 5.65 -24.97 8.13
C GLU A 38 4.60 -24.51 9.14
N ARG A 39 3.47 -23.97 8.68
CA ARG A 39 2.36 -23.60 9.56
C ARG A 39 1.64 -24.86 10.04
N ILE A 40 1.61 -25.06 11.36
CA ILE A 40 0.90 -26.15 12.03
C ILE A 40 -0.54 -25.74 12.33
N SER A 41 -0.75 -24.54 12.89
CA SER A 41 -2.06 -24.00 13.21
C SER A 41 -2.08 -22.49 13.10
N SER A 42 -3.27 -21.90 13.03
CA SER A 42 -3.49 -20.45 12.95
C SER A 42 -4.76 -20.08 13.71
N GLU A 43 -4.68 -19.07 14.54
CA GLU A 43 -5.82 -18.51 15.25
C GLU A 43 -5.88 -16.98 15.08
N ALA A 44 -7.06 -16.39 15.26
CA ALA A 44 -7.21 -14.95 15.30
C ALA A 44 -6.83 -14.45 16.70
N ALA A 45 -5.71 -13.72 16.82
CA ALA A 45 -5.35 -13.05 18.07
C ALA A 45 -6.14 -11.75 18.25
N TYR A 46 -6.48 -11.04 17.16
CA TYR A 46 -7.35 -9.88 17.17
C TYR A 46 -8.08 -9.76 15.82
N ASP A 47 -9.36 -9.43 15.88
CA ASP A 47 -10.22 -9.23 14.71
C ASP A 47 -10.99 -7.91 14.84
N GLY A 48 -10.28 -6.79 14.66
CA GLY A 48 -10.82 -5.44 14.69
C GLY A 48 -11.45 -5.01 13.37
N ARG A 49 -11.96 -3.79 13.34
CA ARG A 49 -12.49 -3.19 12.10
C ARG A 49 -11.42 -3.10 11.01
N PHE A 50 -10.22 -2.66 11.38
CA PHE A 50 -9.09 -2.45 10.47
C PHE A 50 -8.00 -3.53 10.64
N LEU A 51 -7.50 -3.72 11.86
CA LEU A 51 -6.42 -4.66 12.12
C LEU A 51 -6.95 -6.09 12.26
N LYS A 52 -6.33 -7.00 11.52
CA LYS A 52 -6.53 -8.45 11.60
C LYS A 52 -5.19 -9.05 12.00
N ILE A 53 -5.10 -9.62 13.20
CA ILE A 53 -3.85 -10.20 13.73
C ILE A 53 -4.02 -11.69 13.88
N ARG A 54 -3.05 -12.45 13.36
CA ARG A 54 -2.95 -13.90 13.51
C ARG A 54 -1.85 -14.26 14.48
N ASN A 55 -2.06 -15.37 15.16
CA ASN A 55 -1.05 -16.08 15.94
C ASN A 55 -0.96 -17.51 15.37
N ASP A 56 0.13 -17.79 14.69
CA ASP A 56 0.39 -19.09 14.08
C ASP A 56 1.38 -19.89 14.92
N VAL A 57 1.16 -21.21 15.05
CA VAL A 57 2.19 -22.15 15.48
C VAL A 57 2.87 -22.68 14.25
N VAL A 58 4.20 -22.59 14.21
CA VAL A 58 5.02 -23.04 13.08
C VAL A 58 6.03 -24.10 13.51
N ARG A 59 6.36 -24.99 12.57
CA ARG A 59 7.49 -25.92 12.67
C ARG A 59 8.71 -25.29 12.03
N LEU A 60 9.79 -25.15 12.80
CA LEU A 60 11.05 -24.63 12.34
C LEU A 60 11.83 -25.68 11.53
N PRO A 61 12.83 -25.28 10.72
CA PRO A 61 13.67 -26.20 9.96
C PRO A 61 14.39 -27.26 10.80
N ASN A 62 14.68 -26.99 12.06
CA ASN A 62 15.32 -27.91 13.01
C ASN A 62 14.31 -28.87 13.69
N GLY A 63 13.03 -28.84 13.31
CA GLY A 63 11.96 -29.67 13.86
C GLY A 63 11.26 -29.12 15.11
N ASN A 64 11.80 -28.09 15.75
CA ASN A 64 11.18 -27.43 16.90
C ASN A 64 9.92 -26.66 16.48
N THR A 65 9.11 -26.25 17.44
CA THR A 65 7.96 -25.36 17.22
C THR A 65 8.21 -23.96 17.75
N SER A 66 7.58 -22.97 17.13
CA SER A 66 7.61 -21.57 17.57
C SER A 66 6.28 -20.90 17.22
N THR A 67 6.07 -19.65 17.67
CA THR A 67 4.89 -18.85 17.32
C THR A 67 5.28 -17.71 16.40
N ARG A 68 4.29 -17.26 15.57
CA ARG A 68 4.41 -16.10 14.69
C ARG A 68 3.15 -15.25 14.81
N GLU A 69 3.32 -14.04 15.32
CA GLU A 69 2.26 -13.05 15.39
C GLU A 69 2.44 -12.05 14.26
N TYR A 70 1.38 -11.81 13.48
CA TYR A 70 1.47 -10.91 12.35
C TYR A 70 0.14 -10.30 11.96
N VAL A 71 0.20 -9.14 11.31
CA VAL A 71 -0.95 -8.44 10.72
C VAL A 71 -1.24 -9.01 9.35
N VAL A 72 -2.50 -9.39 9.10
CA VAL A 72 -3.00 -9.71 7.77
C VAL A 72 -3.52 -8.42 7.12
N HIS A 73 -2.86 -7.99 6.05
CA HIS A 73 -3.17 -6.77 5.33
C HIS A 73 -3.65 -7.06 3.90
N PRO A 74 -4.66 -6.33 3.35
CA PRO A 74 -5.18 -6.57 2.00
C PRO A 74 -4.20 -6.22 0.89
N GLY A 75 -3.15 -5.47 1.20
CA GLY A 75 -2.27 -4.82 0.24
C GLY A 75 -2.61 -3.33 0.08
N ALA A 76 -1.74 -2.61 -0.62
CA ALA A 76 -1.90 -1.20 -0.90
C ALA A 76 -1.25 -0.82 -2.25
N VAL A 77 -1.51 0.39 -2.69
CA VAL A 77 -0.85 1.02 -3.83
C VAL A 77 -0.26 2.35 -3.39
N VAL A 78 0.88 2.71 -3.95
CA VAL A 78 1.42 4.06 -3.92
C VAL A 78 1.63 4.53 -5.35
N VAL A 79 1.27 5.78 -5.63
CA VAL A 79 1.40 6.39 -6.95
C VAL A 79 2.46 7.49 -6.90
N ILE A 80 3.33 7.54 -7.91
CA ILE A 80 4.30 8.62 -8.15
C ILE A 80 3.77 9.46 -9.32
N PRO A 81 2.99 10.53 -9.07
CA PRO A 81 2.37 11.30 -10.14
C PRO A 81 3.36 12.35 -10.66
N LEU A 82 3.66 12.29 -11.96
CA LEU A 82 4.56 13.22 -12.66
C LEU A 82 3.75 14.27 -13.40
N LEU A 83 3.96 15.54 -13.06
CA LEU A 83 3.42 16.67 -13.80
C LEU A 83 4.24 16.96 -15.07
N ASP A 84 3.62 17.60 -16.06
CA ASP A 84 4.26 17.93 -17.35
C ASP A 84 5.45 18.87 -17.21
N ASP A 85 5.51 19.64 -16.12
CA ASP A 85 6.62 20.55 -15.80
C ASP A 85 7.76 19.86 -15.02
N GLY A 86 7.69 18.54 -14.81
CA GLY A 86 8.71 17.73 -14.15
C GLY A 86 8.57 17.65 -12.63
N ARG A 87 7.63 18.38 -12.02
CA ARG A 87 7.33 18.25 -10.59
C ARG A 87 6.54 16.98 -10.30
N VAL A 88 6.51 16.59 -9.02
CA VAL A 88 5.69 15.48 -8.52
C VAL A 88 4.58 16.00 -7.61
N LEU A 89 3.45 15.30 -7.57
CA LEU A 89 2.43 15.53 -6.55
C LEU A 89 2.76 14.75 -5.29
N LEU A 90 2.62 15.42 -4.18
CA LEU A 90 2.77 14.89 -2.83
C LEU A 90 1.57 15.32 -1.99
N GLU A 91 1.40 14.68 -0.86
CA GLU A 91 0.39 15.02 0.13
C GLU A 91 0.99 15.17 1.53
N ARG A 92 0.26 15.86 2.40
CA ARG A 92 0.55 15.98 3.82
C ARG A 92 -0.67 15.50 4.60
N GLN A 93 -0.49 14.44 5.38
CA GLN A 93 -1.56 13.85 6.16
C GLN A 93 -1.10 13.62 7.61
N TYR A 94 -1.99 13.88 8.58
CA TYR A 94 -1.73 13.56 9.98
C TYR A 94 -1.82 12.05 10.21
N ARG A 95 -0.73 11.44 10.65
CA ARG A 95 -0.67 10.02 10.98
C ARG A 95 -0.79 9.83 12.49
N TYR A 96 -1.99 9.52 12.94
CA TYR A 96 -2.34 9.40 14.37
C TYR A 96 -1.36 8.53 15.18
N PRO A 97 -0.95 7.31 14.72
CA PRO A 97 -0.06 6.45 15.52
C PRO A 97 1.31 7.05 15.83
N ILE A 98 1.77 7.98 14.98
CA ILE A 98 3.07 8.66 15.18
C ILE A 98 2.92 10.13 15.60
N GLY A 99 1.70 10.62 15.73
CA GLY A 99 1.35 11.91 16.32
C GLY A 99 1.83 13.14 15.54
N ARG A 100 2.03 13.02 14.22
CA ARG A 100 2.52 14.14 13.40
C ARG A 100 2.01 14.10 11.96
N VAL A 101 2.10 15.24 11.28
CA VAL A 101 1.86 15.35 9.83
C VAL A 101 3.06 14.77 9.08
N MET A 102 2.81 13.90 8.12
CA MET A 102 3.80 13.29 7.25
C MET A 102 3.66 13.82 5.84
N THR A 103 4.78 13.87 5.11
CA THR A 103 4.80 14.08 3.65
C THR A 103 4.90 12.74 2.97
N GLU A 104 3.97 12.47 2.05
CA GLU A 104 3.80 11.17 1.42
C GLU A 104 3.48 11.32 -0.07
N PHE A 105 3.71 10.26 -0.85
CA PHE A 105 3.05 10.10 -2.14
C PHE A 105 1.63 9.59 -1.94
N PRO A 106 0.66 9.94 -2.81
CA PRO A 106 -0.70 9.42 -2.77
C PRO A 106 -0.72 7.88 -2.71
N ALA A 107 -1.47 7.33 -1.77
CA ALA A 107 -1.43 5.90 -1.49
C ALA A 107 -2.66 5.41 -0.72
N GLY A 108 -3.24 4.31 -1.15
CA GLY A 108 -4.36 3.71 -0.44
C GLY A 108 -4.38 2.19 -0.44
N LYS A 109 -5.30 1.64 0.32
CA LYS A 109 -5.49 0.20 0.47
C LYS A 109 -6.31 -0.39 -0.66
N LEU A 110 -5.97 -1.62 -1.03
CA LEU A 110 -6.79 -2.41 -1.94
C LEU A 110 -8.13 -2.78 -1.29
N ASP A 111 -9.21 -2.56 -2.01
CA ASP A 111 -10.50 -3.16 -1.69
C ASP A 111 -10.49 -4.69 -1.95
N PRO A 112 -11.40 -5.46 -1.34
CA PRO A 112 -11.45 -6.90 -1.55
C PRO A 112 -11.59 -7.29 -3.02
N GLY A 113 -10.54 -7.86 -3.61
CA GLY A 113 -10.50 -8.30 -5.01
C GLY A 113 -10.23 -7.18 -6.02
N GLU A 114 -9.88 -5.98 -5.57
CA GLU A 114 -9.51 -4.86 -6.43
C GLU A 114 -8.16 -5.11 -7.13
N ASP A 115 -8.10 -4.76 -8.41
CA ASP A 115 -6.84 -4.75 -9.16
C ASP A 115 -5.94 -3.59 -8.69
N PRO A 116 -4.63 -3.81 -8.49
CA PRO A 116 -3.74 -2.76 -7.98
C PRO A 116 -3.69 -1.49 -8.84
N LEU A 117 -3.78 -1.59 -10.16
CA LEU A 117 -3.81 -0.40 -11.02
C LEU A 117 -5.14 0.35 -10.89
N ALA A 118 -6.25 -0.37 -10.77
CA ALA A 118 -7.57 0.22 -10.53
C ALA A 118 -7.57 1.00 -9.20
N CYS A 119 -7.03 0.40 -8.14
CA CYS A 119 -6.81 1.07 -6.85
C CYS A 119 -5.98 2.35 -7.01
N GLY A 120 -4.83 2.28 -7.69
CA GLY A 120 -3.97 3.45 -7.90
C GLY A 120 -4.67 4.60 -8.64
N LYS A 121 -5.54 4.28 -9.60
CA LYS A 121 -6.35 5.29 -10.32
C LYS A 121 -7.39 5.92 -9.42
N ARG A 122 -8.08 5.11 -8.61
CA ARG A 122 -9.09 5.56 -7.65
C ARG A 122 -8.46 6.47 -6.61
N GLU A 123 -7.40 6.03 -5.94
CA GLU A 123 -6.72 6.80 -4.88
C GLU A 123 -6.12 8.11 -5.42
N LEU A 124 -5.50 8.09 -6.61
CA LEU A 124 -5.00 9.33 -7.23
C LEU A 124 -6.12 10.34 -7.43
N LEU A 125 -7.30 9.90 -7.89
CA LEU A 125 -8.45 10.78 -8.09
C LEU A 125 -9.04 11.25 -6.75
N GLU A 126 -9.27 10.35 -5.80
CA GLU A 126 -9.90 10.64 -4.52
C GLU A 126 -9.06 11.62 -3.70
N GLU A 127 -7.78 11.34 -3.51
CA GLU A 127 -6.88 12.14 -2.68
C GLU A 127 -6.44 13.44 -3.34
N THR A 128 -6.13 13.40 -4.65
CA THR A 128 -5.50 14.54 -5.32
C THR A 128 -6.42 15.30 -6.29
N GLY A 129 -7.50 14.68 -6.75
CA GLY A 129 -8.35 15.21 -7.81
C GLY A 129 -7.75 15.05 -9.21
N TYR A 130 -6.67 14.29 -9.39
CA TYR A 130 -6.06 14.08 -10.69
C TYR A 130 -6.40 12.71 -11.25
N THR A 131 -6.62 12.66 -12.58
CA THR A 131 -6.55 11.43 -13.38
C THR A 131 -5.27 11.43 -14.21
N ALA A 132 -4.89 10.27 -14.76
CA ALA A 132 -3.71 10.15 -15.60
C ALA A 132 -3.99 9.30 -16.83
N THR A 133 -3.35 9.65 -17.96
CA THR A 133 -3.50 8.92 -19.23
C THR A 133 -2.43 7.84 -19.43
N GLN A 134 -1.31 7.92 -18.74
CA GLN A 134 -0.21 6.96 -18.85
C GLN A 134 0.20 6.43 -17.48
N TRP A 135 0.34 5.12 -17.39
CA TRP A 135 0.68 4.42 -16.17
C TRP A 135 1.81 3.43 -16.42
N ALA A 136 2.69 3.28 -15.44
CA ALA A 136 3.72 2.26 -15.47
C ALA A 136 3.88 1.61 -14.10
N ARG A 137 3.87 0.28 -14.07
CA ARG A 137 4.19 -0.47 -12.86
C ARG A 137 5.68 -0.43 -12.61
N ALA A 138 6.10 0.10 -11.47
CA ALA A 138 7.52 0.16 -11.08
C ALA A 138 7.97 -1.09 -10.32
N GLY A 139 7.17 -1.53 -9.35
CA GLY A 139 7.55 -2.67 -8.52
C GLY A 139 6.58 -2.94 -7.39
N ALA A 140 7.11 -3.55 -6.34
CA ALA A 140 6.41 -3.78 -5.09
C ALA A 140 7.35 -3.58 -3.90
N LEU A 141 6.78 -3.19 -2.77
CA LEU A 141 7.47 -2.89 -1.53
C LEU A 141 6.82 -3.69 -0.39
N HIS A 142 7.63 -4.28 0.47
CA HIS A 142 7.21 -4.86 1.74
C HIS A 142 7.74 -4.00 2.88
N LEU A 143 6.86 -3.39 3.68
CA LEU A 143 7.27 -2.50 4.77
C LEU A 143 7.76 -3.23 6.02
N ALA A 144 7.05 -4.27 6.41
CA ALA A 144 7.21 -4.89 7.73
C ALA A 144 7.24 -6.43 7.62
N ILE A 145 8.21 -6.97 6.87
CA ILE A 145 8.30 -8.40 6.53
C ILE A 145 8.34 -9.37 7.71
N ALA A 146 8.66 -8.87 8.91
CA ALA A 146 8.73 -9.70 10.11
C ALA A 146 7.36 -9.92 10.78
N TYR A 147 6.38 -9.03 10.52
CA TYR A 147 5.11 -9.07 11.25
C TYR A 147 3.90 -8.54 10.45
N SER A 148 4.00 -8.43 9.13
CA SER A 148 2.87 -8.02 8.27
C SER A 148 2.92 -8.73 6.92
N THR A 149 1.75 -9.04 6.38
CA THR A 149 1.59 -9.54 5.00
C THR A 149 1.44 -8.41 3.99
N GLU A 150 1.62 -7.15 4.38
CA GLU A 150 1.44 -5.99 3.53
C GLU A 150 2.38 -6.01 2.33
N ILE A 151 1.80 -5.82 1.15
CA ILE A 151 2.49 -5.55 -0.10
C ILE A 151 1.97 -4.22 -0.62
N ILE A 152 2.87 -3.28 -0.92
CA ILE A 152 2.52 -2.01 -1.57
C ILE A 152 3.00 -2.05 -3.02
N HIS A 153 2.07 -1.95 -3.97
CA HIS A 153 2.38 -1.87 -5.39
C HIS A 153 2.74 -0.43 -5.77
N ILE A 154 3.85 -0.24 -6.48
CA ILE A 154 4.36 1.08 -6.87
C ILE A 154 4.02 1.32 -8.34
N TYR A 155 3.32 2.41 -8.61
CA TYR A 155 3.01 2.89 -9.95
C TYR A 155 3.52 4.31 -10.17
N PHE A 156 3.96 4.58 -11.39
CA PHE A 156 4.10 5.93 -11.90
C PHE A 156 2.87 6.30 -12.73
N ALA A 157 2.50 7.58 -12.67
CA ALA A 157 1.42 8.15 -13.45
C ALA A 157 1.88 9.45 -14.10
N ARG A 158 1.54 9.70 -15.38
CA ARG A 158 1.80 10.94 -16.09
C ARG A 158 0.68 11.27 -17.09
N GLY A 159 0.77 12.43 -17.76
CA GLY A 159 -0.35 12.96 -18.53
C GLY A 159 -1.52 13.28 -17.61
N LEU A 160 -1.21 13.96 -16.50
CA LEU A 160 -2.15 14.26 -15.43
C LEU A 160 -3.18 15.30 -15.87
N ARG A 161 -4.43 15.09 -15.48
CA ARG A 161 -5.54 16.01 -15.70
C ARG A 161 -6.21 16.33 -14.37
N ALA A 162 -6.24 17.63 -14.00
CA ALA A 162 -6.89 18.07 -12.79
C ALA A 162 -8.41 17.98 -12.90
N GLY A 163 -9.04 17.57 -11.82
CA GLY A 163 -10.49 17.51 -11.62
C GLY A 163 -10.83 17.75 -10.14
N PRO A 164 -12.10 17.59 -9.76
CA PRO A 164 -12.52 17.72 -8.37
C PRO A 164 -12.01 16.55 -7.52
N ARG A 165 -11.52 16.85 -6.32
CA ARG A 165 -11.17 15.85 -5.30
C ARG A 165 -12.43 15.19 -4.74
N GLN A 166 -12.29 13.95 -4.28
CA GLN A 166 -13.39 13.14 -3.74
C GLN A 166 -12.97 12.42 -2.46
N LEU A 167 -12.40 13.18 -1.49
CA LEU A 167 -11.95 12.64 -0.21
C LEU A 167 -13.06 11.93 0.53
N ASP A 168 -12.72 10.87 1.23
CA ASP A 168 -13.58 10.24 2.20
C ASP A 168 -13.93 11.22 3.36
N GLN A 169 -15.08 11.02 4.00
CA GLN A 169 -15.59 11.94 5.03
C GLN A 169 -14.63 12.13 6.21
N ASP A 170 -13.82 11.10 6.51
CA ASP A 170 -12.87 11.09 7.63
C ASP A 170 -11.43 11.36 7.19
N GLU A 171 -11.23 11.82 5.94
CA GLU A 171 -9.91 12.01 5.34
C GLU A 171 -9.57 13.50 5.22
N PHE A 172 -8.44 13.89 5.81
CA PHE A 172 -7.95 15.26 5.84
C PHE A 172 -6.50 15.28 5.39
N LEU A 173 -6.25 15.85 4.21
CA LEU A 173 -4.91 15.96 3.66
C LEU A 173 -4.77 17.22 2.77
N ASP A 174 -3.54 17.71 2.69
CA ASP A 174 -3.15 18.79 1.77
C ASP A 174 -2.39 18.17 0.60
N VAL A 175 -2.75 18.54 -0.64
CA VAL A 175 -1.99 18.17 -1.85
C VAL A 175 -1.14 19.35 -2.31
N PHE A 176 0.10 19.08 -2.66
CA PHE A 176 1.01 20.07 -3.20
C PHE A 176 1.94 19.45 -4.25
N SER A 177 2.58 20.27 -5.05
CA SER A 177 3.62 19.84 -5.99
C SER A 177 5.00 20.25 -5.48
N ALA A 178 5.99 19.40 -5.72
CA ALA A 178 7.38 19.65 -5.35
C ALA A 178 8.33 19.34 -6.50
N ASP A 179 9.41 20.07 -6.57
CA ASP A 179 10.55 19.70 -7.41
C ASP A 179 11.18 18.41 -6.86
N PRO A 180 11.52 17.43 -7.70
CA PRO A 180 12.22 16.24 -7.25
C PRO A 180 13.49 16.52 -6.44
N ALA A 181 14.24 17.57 -6.78
CA ALA A 181 15.44 17.96 -6.03
C ALA A 181 15.13 18.39 -4.60
N ASP A 182 14.02 19.11 -4.38
CA ASP A 182 13.57 19.52 -3.05
C ASP A 182 13.15 18.30 -2.23
N LEU A 183 12.45 17.35 -2.86
CA LEU A 183 12.09 16.08 -2.21
C LEU A 183 13.34 15.28 -1.81
N TYR A 184 14.35 15.17 -2.68
CA TYR A 184 15.61 14.50 -2.36
C TYR A 184 16.32 15.17 -1.17
N ALA A 185 16.34 16.52 -1.17
CA ALA A 185 16.93 17.28 -0.06
C ALA A 185 16.17 17.06 1.26
N ALA A 186 14.84 17.02 1.22
CA ALA A 186 14.01 16.72 2.40
C ALA A 186 14.23 15.31 2.94
N CYS A 187 14.36 14.31 2.06
CA CYS A 187 14.76 12.96 2.45
C CYS A 187 16.14 12.91 3.11
N ALA A 188 17.12 13.58 2.51
CA ALA A 188 18.50 13.63 3.05
C ALA A 188 18.59 14.31 4.41
N LYS A 189 17.73 15.29 4.68
CA LYS A 189 17.63 15.99 5.98
C LYS A 189 16.83 15.20 7.03
N GLY A 190 16.14 14.10 6.66
CA GLY A 190 15.26 13.36 7.54
C GLY A 190 13.91 14.05 7.81
N GLU A 191 13.51 14.99 6.98
CA GLU A 191 12.21 15.65 7.02
C GLU A 191 11.11 14.72 6.45
N VAL A 192 11.44 13.92 5.43
CA VAL A 192 10.64 12.82 4.90
C VAL A 192 11.17 11.52 5.45
N THR A 193 10.34 10.80 6.22
CA THR A 193 10.75 9.57 6.93
C THR A 193 9.81 8.39 6.70
N ASP A 194 8.73 8.57 5.93
CA ASP A 194 7.85 7.48 5.54
C ASP A 194 8.57 6.52 4.57
N ALA A 195 8.61 5.24 4.90
CA ALA A 195 9.38 4.24 4.17
C ALA A 195 8.90 4.06 2.71
N LYS A 196 7.57 4.12 2.45
CA LYS A 196 7.06 4.02 1.09
C LYS A 196 7.50 5.22 0.25
N THR A 197 7.44 6.44 0.82
CA THR A 197 7.84 7.69 0.16
C THR A 197 9.34 7.72 -0.11
N LEU A 198 10.18 7.30 0.85
CA LEU A 198 11.62 7.16 0.64
C LEU A 198 11.95 6.18 -0.49
N THR A 199 11.27 5.03 -0.53
CA THR A 199 11.46 4.04 -1.60
C THR A 199 10.99 4.59 -2.94
N CYS A 200 9.82 5.24 -2.99
CA CYS A 200 9.32 5.90 -4.21
C CYS A 200 10.26 7.02 -4.69
N THR A 201 10.89 7.74 -3.77
CA THR A 201 11.89 8.77 -4.10
C THR A 201 13.14 8.16 -4.75
N LEU A 202 13.59 6.97 -4.30
CA LEU A 202 14.66 6.23 -4.94
C LEU A 202 14.27 5.81 -6.37
N TRP A 203 13.05 5.30 -6.57
CA TRP A 203 12.51 4.99 -7.89
C TRP A 203 12.48 6.23 -8.78
N LEU A 204 11.92 7.33 -8.28
CA LEU A 204 11.83 8.60 -8.98
C LEU A 204 13.20 9.08 -9.48
N GLN A 205 14.21 9.09 -8.60
CA GLN A 205 15.56 9.52 -8.93
C GLN A 205 16.17 8.67 -10.06
N ASN A 206 16.02 7.34 -9.99
CA ASN A 206 16.59 6.44 -10.98
C ASN A 206 15.84 6.49 -12.33
N VAL A 207 14.53 6.69 -12.30
CA VAL A 207 13.72 6.85 -13.52
C VAL A 207 14.04 8.18 -14.21
N LEU A 208 14.09 9.29 -13.47
CA LEU A 208 14.39 10.61 -14.04
C LEU A 208 15.83 10.72 -14.56
N SER A 209 16.78 10.04 -13.93
CA SER A 209 18.17 9.96 -14.43
C SER A 209 18.35 9.02 -15.65
N GLY A 210 17.30 8.26 -16.00
CA GLY A 210 17.35 7.26 -17.07
C GLY A 210 18.04 5.96 -16.69
N ALA A 211 18.45 5.78 -15.42
CA ALA A 211 19.09 4.54 -14.94
C ALA A 211 18.10 3.35 -14.91
N TRP A 212 16.85 3.62 -14.62
CA TRP A 212 15.77 2.62 -14.65
C TRP A 212 14.74 3.00 -15.71
N GLN A 213 14.32 2.00 -16.50
CA GLN A 213 13.30 2.17 -17.54
C GLN A 213 11.96 1.66 -17.05
N LEU A 214 10.87 2.32 -17.46
CA LEU A 214 9.51 1.93 -17.19
C LEU A 214 8.78 1.56 -18.47
N ASP A 215 7.94 0.54 -18.39
CA ASP A 215 7.01 0.18 -19.47
C ASP A 215 5.71 0.97 -19.30
N TRP A 216 5.58 2.05 -20.07
CA TRP A 216 4.44 2.96 -20.02
C TRP A 216 3.29 2.44 -20.89
N GLN A 217 2.12 2.40 -20.31
CA GLN A 217 0.89 1.98 -20.98
C GLN A 217 -0.14 3.11 -20.99
N GLU A 218 -0.82 3.26 -22.14
CA GLU A 218 -1.92 4.21 -22.28
C GLU A 218 -3.18 3.65 -21.62
N HIS A 219 -3.89 4.53 -20.91
CA HIS A 219 -5.18 4.23 -20.31
C HIS A 219 -6.14 5.39 -20.57
N ALA A 220 -7.43 5.08 -20.69
CA ALA A 220 -8.46 6.12 -20.66
C ALA A 220 -8.38 6.86 -19.30
N ALA A 221 -8.43 8.20 -19.37
CA ALA A 221 -8.40 9.08 -18.21
C ALA A 221 -9.75 9.06 -17.47
#